data_f325c2c4b397867f0bc1dfd79aefc99a
#
_entry.id   f325c2c4b397867f0bc1dfd79aefc99a
#
_cell.length_a   1.000
_cell.length_b   1.000
_cell.length_c   1.000
_cell.angle_alpha   90.00
_cell.angle_beta   90.00
_cell.angle_gamma   90.00
#
_symmetry.space_group_name_H-M   'P 1'
#
loop_
_entity.id
_entity.type
_entity.pdbx_description
1 polymer ?
#
loop_
_entity_poly.entity_id
_entity_poly.type
_entity_poly.pdbx_seq_one_letter_code
_entity_poly.pdbx_strand_id
1 'polypeptide(L)'
;MKNLTAKLRYLRIAPRKTRALADTLKGLSINNAQAQLVISPRRAAKSLLKLLNSAAANAKHNAKMDLNNLFVREIRVDQGPKSKRFTPRAKGSASPIEKKTSHVTLVLGVSKEPKESRYTFQEKTKKTKDKKQPKKPEQFKEEKKAEPKPVKTPNFFQKVFRRKSI
;
A
#
# COMPACT_ATOMS: atom_id res chain seq x y z
N MET A 1 -9.61 28.17 13.96
CA MET A 1 -9.58 27.40 12.67
C MET A 1 -9.55 25.90 12.98
N LYS A 2 -10.50 25.13 12.47
CA LYS A 2 -10.49 23.66 12.68
C LYS A 2 -9.40 23.04 11.81
N ASN A 3 -8.39 22.42 12.44
CA ASN A 3 -7.32 21.70 11.74
C ASN A 3 -7.59 20.19 11.81
N LEU A 4 -7.50 19.53 10.69
CA LEU A 4 -7.65 18.08 10.58
C LEU A 4 -6.28 17.45 10.37
N THR A 5 -5.93 16.50 11.22
CA THR A 5 -4.59 15.86 11.18
C THR A 5 -4.71 14.40 10.81
N ALA A 6 -3.91 13.95 9.85
CA ALA A 6 -3.73 12.54 9.51
C ALA A 6 -2.25 12.15 9.64
N LYS A 7 -1.98 10.95 10.16
CA LYS A 7 -0.61 10.47 10.41
C LYS A 7 -0.34 9.16 9.68
N LEU A 8 0.82 9.07 9.04
CA LEU A 8 1.35 7.85 8.43
C LEU A 8 2.66 7.50 9.11
N ARG A 9 2.68 6.43 9.88
CA ARG A 9 3.87 5.99 10.62
C ARG A 9 4.62 4.90 9.86
N TYR A 10 5.94 4.81 10.10
CA TYR A 10 6.83 3.76 9.60
C TYR A 10 6.82 3.58 8.07
N LEU A 11 6.74 4.68 7.33
CA LEU A 11 6.86 4.65 5.87
C LEU A 11 8.30 4.22 5.50
N ARG A 12 8.45 3.11 4.80
CA ARG A 12 9.76 2.53 4.39
C ARG A 12 10.38 3.30 3.21
N ILE A 13 10.50 4.61 3.39
CA ILE A 13 11.15 5.53 2.43
C ILE A 13 11.96 6.53 3.24
N ALA A 14 13.15 6.89 2.74
CA ALA A 14 14.02 7.85 3.41
C ALA A 14 13.36 9.24 3.51
N PRO A 15 13.49 9.97 4.66
CA PRO A 15 12.84 11.26 4.89
C PRO A 15 13.15 12.30 3.81
N ARG A 16 14.41 12.38 3.35
CA ARG A 16 14.82 13.31 2.29
C ARG A 16 13.99 13.14 1.01
N LYS A 17 13.73 11.87 0.61
CA LYS A 17 12.94 11.59 -0.60
C LYS A 17 11.46 11.91 -0.42
N THR A 18 10.95 11.75 0.79
CA THR A 18 9.54 12.05 1.13
C THR A 18 9.34 13.56 1.27
N ARG A 19 10.28 14.29 1.90
CA ARG A 19 10.22 15.76 2.04
C ARG A 19 10.16 16.46 0.70
N ALA A 20 11.02 16.08 -0.25
CA ALA A 20 11.04 16.67 -1.59
C ALA A 20 9.69 16.58 -2.34
N LEU A 21 8.84 15.59 -1.99
CA LEU A 21 7.49 15.49 -2.54
C LEU A 21 6.46 16.20 -1.63
N ALA A 22 6.65 16.14 -0.32
CA ALA A 22 5.76 16.80 0.64
C ALA A 22 5.75 18.33 0.46
N ASP A 23 6.91 18.91 0.18
CA ASP A 23 7.06 20.36 -0.02
C ASP A 23 6.27 20.87 -1.24
N THR A 24 6.14 20.07 -2.30
CA THR A 24 5.35 20.45 -3.49
C THR A 24 3.84 20.41 -3.26
N LEU A 25 3.38 19.82 -2.17
CA LEU A 25 1.95 19.69 -1.86
C LEU A 25 1.44 20.80 -0.92
N LYS A 26 2.34 21.51 -0.24
CA LYS A 26 1.97 22.57 0.71
C LYS A 26 1.21 23.71 0.00
N GLY A 27 0.13 24.17 0.60
CA GLY A 27 -0.70 25.26 0.09
C GLY A 27 -1.67 24.89 -1.04
N LEU A 28 -1.59 23.70 -1.60
CA LEU A 28 -2.49 23.23 -2.66
C LEU A 28 -3.86 22.83 -2.10
N SER A 29 -4.93 23.02 -2.92
CA SER A 29 -6.23 22.40 -2.66
C SER A 29 -6.11 20.87 -2.67
N ILE A 30 -7.01 20.17 -1.99
CA ILE A 30 -7.00 18.69 -1.95
C ILE A 30 -7.04 18.10 -3.36
N ASN A 31 -7.87 18.67 -4.24
CA ASN A 31 -8.01 18.19 -5.60
C ASN A 31 -6.70 18.30 -6.40
N ASN A 32 -6.04 19.46 -6.32
CA ASN A 32 -4.76 19.69 -7.01
C ASN A 32 -3.63 18.83 -6.41
N ALA A 33 -3.59 18.68 -5.10
CA ALA A 33 -2.63 17.80 -4.42
C ALA A 33 -2.82 16.34 -4.82
N GLN A 34 -4.06 15.88 -4.97
CA GLN A 34 -4.37 14.54 -5.46
C GLN A 34 -3.88 14.35 -6.92
N ALA A 35 -4.20 15.31 -7.80
CA ALA A 35 -3.77 15.27 -9.20
C ALA A 35 -2.24 15.18 -9.31
N GLN A 36 -1.52 16.01 -8.56
CA GLN A 36 -0.07 16.03 -8.55
C GLN A 36 0.54 14.71 -8.06
N LEU A 37 -0.07 14.10 -7.05
CA LEU A 37 0.38 12.81 -6.54
C LEU A 37 0.09 11.64 -7.50
N VAL A 38 -1.00 11.71 -8.27
CA VAL A 38 -1.34 10.69 -9.28
C VAL A 38 -0.34 10.72 -10.43
N ILE A 39 0.03 11.91 -10.90
CA ILE A 39 0.99 12.09 -12.02
C ILE A 39 2.43 11.75 -11.58
N SER A 40 2.76 11.97 -10.30
CA SER A 40 4.13 11.79 -9.82
C SER A 40 4.60 10.33 -9.88
N PRO A 41 5.69 10.00 -10.59
CA PRO A 41 6.25 8.64 -10.69
C PRO A 41 6.96 8.20 -9.40
N ARG A 42 7.16 9.09 -8.45
CA ARG A 42 7.93 8.83 -7.23
C ARG A 42 7.23 7.81 -6.34
N ARG A 43 8.00 6.85 -5.80
CA ARG A 43 7.49 5.80 -4.92
C ARG A 43 6.71 6.35 -3.71
N ALA A 44 7.10 7.50 -3.16
CA ALA A 44 6.42 8.13 -2.03
C ALA A 44 5.01 8.63 -2.39
N ALA A 45 4.73 8.96 -3.65
CA ALA A 45 3.47 9.52 -4.10
C ALA A 45 2.27 8.60 -3.79
N LYS A 46 2.40 7.30 -4.06
CA LYS A 46 1.34 6.32 -3.77
C LYS A 46 0.96 6.27 -2.28
N SER A 47 1.94 6.41 -1.39
CA SER A 47 1.71 6.38 0.07
C SER A 47 1.11 7.69 0.57
N LEU A 48 1.59 8.83 0.06
CA LEU A 48 1.05 10.15 0.37
C LEU A 48 -0.38 10.32 -0.18
N LEU A 49 -0.66 9.77 -1.37
CA LEU A 49 -2.01 9.76 -1.93
C LEU A 49 -2.99 9.00 -1.03
N LYS A 50 -2.59 7.84 -0.50
CA LYS A 50 -3.42 7.10 0.47
C LYS A 50 -3.68 7.91 1.75
N LEU A 51 -2.65 8.60 2.26
CA LEU A 51 -2.77 9.45 3.43
C LEU A 51 -3.71 10.62 3.15
N LEU A 52 -3.57 11.29 2.00
CA LEU A 52 -4.43 12.40 1.58
C LEU A 52 -5.90 11.96 1.46
N ASN A 53 -6.14 10.82 0.81
CA ASN A 53 -7.49 10.26 0.67
C ASN A 53 -8.11 9.91 2.03
N SER A 54 -7.33 9.36 2.95
CA SER A 54 -7.80 9.09 4.32
C SER A 54 -8.13 10.37 5.07
N ALA A 55 -7.29 11.41 4.93
CA ALA A 55 -7.55 12.72 5.55
C ALA A 55 -8.82 13.37 4.99
N ALA A 56 -9.02 13.31 3.68
CA ALA A 56 -10.21 13.84 3.01
C ALA A 56 -11.49 13.09 3.42
N ALA A 57 -11.43 11.76 3.50
CA ALA A 57 -12.55 10.96 3.97
C ALA A 57 -12.92 11.29 5.44
N ASN A 58 -11.91 11.45 6.32
CA ASN A 58 -12.13 11.86 7.70
C ASN A 58 -12.74 13.27 7.79
N ALA A 59 -12.33 14.19 6.91
CA ALA A 59 -12.91 15.54 6.83
C ALA A 59 -14.39 15.48 6.47
N LYS A 60 -14.74 14.71 5.46
CA LYS A 60 -16.12 14.56 4.97
C LYS A 60 -17.01 13.85 5.99
N HIS A 61 -16.59 12.70 6.51
CA HIS A 61 -17.43 11.86 7.36
C HIS A 61 -17.48 12.35 8.82
N ASN A 62 -16.33 12.69 9.42
CA ASN A 62 -16.25 13.01 10.84
C ASN A 62 -16.47 14.51 11.12
N ALA A 63 -15.91 15.36 10.26
CA ALA A 63 -15.98 16.80 10.45
C ALA A 63 -17.08 17.47 9.61
N LYS A 64 -17.75 16.74 8.71
CA LYS A 64 -18.82 17.22 7.81
C LYS A 64 -18.39 18.47 7.03
N MET A 65 -17.14 18.47 6.53
CA MET A 65 -16.56 19.58 5.80
C MET A 65 -16.56 19.30 4.30
N ASP A 66 -16.81 20.35 3.50
CA ASP A 66 -16.73 20.27 2.05
C ASP A 66 -15.29 20.15 1.58
N LEU A 67 -15.03 19.20 0.69
CA LEU A 67 -13.69 18.93 0.17
C LEU A 67 -13.12 20.10 -0.65
N ASN A 68 -13.97 20.90 -1.29
CA ASN A 68 -13.55 22.02 -2.13
C ASN A 68 -12.93 23.17 -1.31
N ASN A 69 -13.29 23.28 -0.04
CA ASN A 69 -12.80 24.32 0.87
C ASN A 69 -11.54 23.88 1.64
N LEU A 70 -11.07 22.65 1.41
CA LEU A 70 -9.93 22.08 2.11
C LEU A 70 -8.64 22.24 1.31
N PHE A 71 -7.59 22.63 2.02
CA PHE A 71 -6.24 22.72 1.46
C PHE A 71 -5.21 22.07 2.37
N VAL A 72 -4.07 21.74 1.81
CA VAL A 72 -2.93 21.21 2.55
C VAL A 72 -2.22 22.37 3.24
N ARG A 73 -2.44 22.53 4.55
CA ARG A 73 -1.81 23.57 5.34
C ARG A 73 -0.34 23.27 5.58
N GLU A 74 -0.06 22.06 6.05
CA GLU A 74 1.28 21.65 6.45
C GLU A 74 1.47 20.14 6.25
N ILE A 75 2.67 19.76 5.83
CA ILE A 75 3.11 18.36 5.84
C ILE A 75 4.47 18.33 6.54
N ARG A 76 4.53 17.64 7.69
CA ARG A 76 5.77 17.36 8.40
C ARG A 76 6.24 15.95 8.13
N VAL A 77 7.55 15.80 7.91
CA VAL A 77 8.18 14.51 7.66
C VAL A 77 9.32 14.34 8.63
N ASP A 78 9.09 13.49 9.62
CA ASP A 78 10.04 13.16 10.68
C ASP A 78 10.80 11.88 10.33
N GLN A 79 12.00 11.74 10.88
CA GLN A 79 12.80 10.55 10.71
C GLN A 79 12.29 9.46 11.66
N GLY A 80 12.02 8.27 11.12
CA GLY A 80 11.72 7.08 11.88
C GLY A 80 12.95 6.20 12.15
N PRO A 81 12.76 5.05 12.77
CA PRO A 81 13.84 4.12 13.08
C PRO A 81 14.58 3.65 11.83
N LYS A 82 15.87 3.40 11.98
CA LYS A 82 16.76 2.92 10.92
C LYS A 82 17.06 1.43 11.15
N SER A 83 16.82 0.60 10.13
CA SER A 83 17.29 -0.79 10.14
C SER A 83 18.68 -0.86 9.52
N LYS A 84 19.67 -1.28 10.29
CA LYS A 84 21.05 -1.45 9.83
C LYS A 84 21.21 -2.82 9.16
N ARG A 85 21.93 -2.86 8.05
CA ARG A 85 22.38 -4.06 7.33
C ARG A 85 23.85 -3.91 7.07
N PHE A 86 24.57 -5.01 6.94
CA PHE A 86 25.99 -5.00 6.64
C PHE A 86 26.21 -5.68 5.29
N THR A 87 27.08 -5.07 4.49
CA THR A 87 27.56 -5.65 3.25
C THR A 87 29.03 -6.03 3.46
N PRO A 88 29.39 -7.32 3.33
CA PRO A 88 30.79 -7.73 3.43
C PRO A 88 31.60 -7.11 2.29
N ARG A 89 32.81 -6.70 2.60
CA ARG A 89 33.80 -6.13 1.67
C ARG A 89 35.10 -6.93 1.74
N ALA A 90 36.05 -6.58 0.87
CA ALA A 90 37.38 -7.21 0.85
C ALA A 90 38.08 -7.11 2.22
N LYS A 91 39.01 -8.02 2.47
CA LYS A 91 39.85 -8.07 3.69
C LYS A 91 39.02 -8.15 5.01
N GLY A 92 37.84 -8.78 4.97
CA GLY A 92 37.02 -8.94 6.18
C GLY A 92 36.32 -7.68 6.68
N SER A 93 36.41 -6.55 5.95
CA SER A 93 35.71 -5.32 6.30
C SER A 93 34.20 -5.43 6.01
N ALA A 94 33.37 -4.64 6.69
CA ALA A 94 31.91 -4.59 6.47
C ALA A 94 31.43 -3.14 6.40
N SER A 95 30.65 -2.84 5.36
CA SER A 95 30.02 -1.51 5.19
C SER A 95 28.58 -1.54 5.67
N PRO A 96 28.17 -0.62 6.57
CA PRO A 96 26.78 -0.55 7.04
C PRO A 96 25.86 0.08 5.97
N ILE A 97 24.69 -0.53 5.76
CA ILE A 97 23.61 0.01 4.93
C ILE A 97 22.44 0.38 5.84
N GLU A 98 22.06 1.66 5.87
CA GLU A 98 20.91 2.14 6.62
C GLU A 98 19.62 2.10 5.78
N LYS A 99 18.66 1.29 6.16
CA LYS A 99 17.29 1.31 5.63
C LYS A 99 16.46 2.27 6.49
N LYS A 100 16.37 3.53 6.05
CA LYS A 100 15.68 4.61 6.78
C LYS A 100 14.18 4.53 6.58
N THR A 101 13.42 4.85 7.64
CA THR A 101 11.97 5.05 7.59
C THR A 101 11.61 6.50 7.90
N SER A 102 10.39 6.90 7.62
CA SER A 102 9.86 8.23 7.91
C SER A 102 8.46 8.18 8.51
N HIS A 103 8.12 9.19 9.30
CA HIS A 103 6.78 9.45 9.78
C HIS A 103 6.26 10.70 9.08
N VAL A 104 5.04 10.67 8.59
CA VAL A 104 4.42 11.80 7.89
C VAL A 104 3.19 12.23 8.66
N THR A 105 3.13 13.52 8.99
CA THR A 105 1.97 14.16 9.59
C THR A 105 1.43 15.19 8.60
N LEU A 106 0.19 14.97 8.13
CA LEU A 106 -0.53 15.85 7.22
C LEU A 106 -1.55 16.67 8.02
N VAL A 107 -1.53 17.98 7.87
CA VAL A 107 -2.49 18.90 8.46
C VAL A 107 -3.27 19.59 7.35
N LEU A 108 -4.59 19.40 7.35
CA LEU A 108 -5.51 20.08 6.45
C LEU A 108 -6.07 21.32 7.15
N GLY A 109 -6.15 22.41 6.40
CA GLY A 109 -6.82 23.66 6.80
C GLY A 109 -8.08 23.89 5.99
N VAL A 110 -8.99 24.70 6.53
CA VAL A 110 -10.20 25.15 5.83
C VAL A 110 -9.95 26.54 5.29
N SER A 111 -10.15 26.74 4.00
CA SER A 111 -10.14 28.05 3.35
C SER A 111 -11.54 28.69 3.46
N LYS A 112 -11.60 30.00 3.58
CA LYS A 112 -12.87 30.76 3.52
C LYS A 112 -13.42 30.77 2.09
N GLU A 113 -12.54 30.74 1.09
CA GLU A 113 -12.90 30.77 -0.32
C GLU A 113 -12.60 29.38 -0.94
N PRO A 114 -13.50 28.84 -1.76
CA PRO A 114 -13.24 27.60 -2.47
C PRO A 114 -12.06 27.82 -3.44
N LYS A 115 -11.02 27.01 -3.31
CA LYS A 115 -9.90 27.04 -4.25
C LYS A 115 -10.29 26.32 -5.52
N GLU A 116 -10.43 27.07 -6.61
CA GLU A 116 -10.71 26.49 -7.93
C GLU A 116 -9.72 25.38 -8.29
N SER A 117 -10.25 24.30 -8.76
CA SER A 117 -9.46 23.15 -9.19
C SER A 117 -10.04 22.57 -10.47
N ARG A 118 -9.17 22.38 -11.48
CA ARG A 118 -9.54 21.69 -12.74
C ARG A 118 -9.72 20.19 -12.55
N TYR A 119 -9.34 19.66 -11.40
CA TYR A 119 -9.42 18.24 -11.07
C TYR A 119 -10.43 18.02 -9.95
N THR A 120 -11.35 17.07 -10.14
CA THR A 120 -12.31 16.65 -9.11
C THR A 120 -11.72 15.50 -8.29
N PHE A 121 -11.86 15.58 -6.97
CA PHE A 121 -11.40 14.53 -6.07
C PHE A 121 -12.16 13.23 -6.33
N GLN A 122 -11.43 12.19 -6.70
CA GLN A 122 -12.01 10.86 -6.94
C GLN A 122 -11.97 10.05 -5.63
N GLU A 123 -13.12 9.86 -5.03
CA GLU A 123 -13.26 8.86 -3.97
C GLU A 123 -13.12 7.47 -4.60
N LYS A 124 -12.17 6.68 -4.11
CA LYS A 124 -12.15 5.25 -4.47
C LYS A 124 -13.36 4.58 -3.83
N THR A 125 -14.45 4.47 -4.56
CA THR A 125 -15.50 3.53 -4.21
C THR A 125 -14.85 2.15 -4.09
N LYS A 126 -14.94 1.52 -2.93
CA LYS A 126 -14.62 0.10 -2.81
C LYS A 126 -15.54 -0.60 -3.80
N LYS A 127 -15.00 -1.13 -4.91
CA LYS A 127 -15.74 -2.09 -5.72
C LYS A 127 -16.17 -3.16 -4.71
N THR A 128 -17.43 -3.16 -4.36
CA THR A 128 -18.05 -4.29 -3.69
C THR A 128 -17.73 -5.46 -4.62
N LYS A 129 -16.85 -6.35 -4.16
CA LYS A 129 -16.69 -7.64 -4.82
C LYS A 129 -18.10 -8.21 -4.76
N ASP A 130 -18.75 -8.27 -5.91
CA ASP A 130 -20.01 -8.95 -6.05
C ASP A 130 -19.88 -10.25 -5.27
N LYS A 131 -20.71 -10.39 -4.25
CA LYS A 131 -20.78 -11.62 -3.47
C LYS A 131 -20.99 -12.69 -4.53
N LYS A 132 -19.95 -13.48 -4.81
CA LYS A 132 -20.09 -14.70 -5.58
C LYS A 132 -21.32 -15.37 -4.99
N GLN A 133 -22.37 -15.47 -5.79
CA GLN A 133 -23.54 -16.23 -5.41
C GLN A 133 -23.03 -17.57 -4.88
N PRO A 134 -23.52 -18.04 -3.73
CA PRO A 134 -23.11 -19.34 -3.24
C PRO A 134 -23.37 -20.32 -4.38
N LYS A 135 -22.33 -20.92 -4.91
CA LYS A 135 -22.47 -22.03 -5.85
C LYS A 135 -23.44 -23.00 -5.19
N LYS A 136 -24.59 -23.28 -5.82
CA LYS A 136 -25.46 -24.37 -5.43
C LYS A 136 -24.57 -25.57 -5.14
N PRO A 137 -24.79 -26.30 -4.03
CA PRO A 137 -24.03 -27.50 -3.77
C PRO A 137 -24.22 -28.41 -4.99
N GLU A 138 -23.14 -28.67 -5.71
CA GLU A 138 -23.11 -29.72 -6.72
C GLU A 138 -23.53 -30.99 -6.01
N GLN A 139 -24.66 -31.52 -6.39
CA GLN A 139 -25.11 -32.83 -5.93
C GLN A 139 -23.95 -33.81 -6.24
N PHE A 140 -23.35 -34.34 -5.20
CA PHE A 140 -22.40 -35.44 -5.31
C PHE A 140 -23.09 -36.53 -6.12
N LYS A 141 -22.76 -36.67 -7.41
CA LYS A 141 -23.01 -37.87 -8.15
C LYS A 141 -22.20 -38.97 -7.44
N GLU A 142 -22.90 -39.90 -6.87
CA GLU A 142 -22.28 -41.14 -6.36
C GLU A 142 -21.47 -41.74 -7.50
N GLU A 143 -20.15 -41.55 -7.45
CA GLU A 143 -19.23 -42.33 -8.28
C GLU A 143 -19.32 -43.76 -7.82
N LYS A 144 -19.91 -44.62 -8.69
CA LYS A 144 -19.86 -46.07 -8.56
C LYS A 144 -18.40 -46.41 -8.25
N LYS A 145 -18.19 -47.06 -7.11
CA LYS A 145 -16.92 -47.62 -6.68
C LYS A 145 -16.34 -48.44 -7.85
N ALA A 146 -15.35 -47.89 -8.53
CA ALA A 146 -14.53 -48.66 -9.46
C ALA A 146 -13.73 -49.69 -8.66
N GLU A 147 -13.87 -50.93 -8.99
CA GLU A 147 -13.12 -52.04 -8.38
C GLU A 147 -11.61 -51.73 -8.42
N PRO A 148 -10.87 -51.98 -7.36
CA PRO A 148 -9.43 -51.73 -7.34
C PRO A 148 -8.73 -52.63 -8.37
N LYS A 149 -8.13 -52.02 -9.39
CA LYS A 149 -7.26 -52.76 -10.32
C LYS A 149 -6.13 -53.43 -9.55
N PRO A 150 -5.79 -54.70 -9.84
CA PRO A 150 -4.74 -55.41 -9.12
C PRO A 150 -3.41 -54.67 -9.28
N VAL A 151 -2.82 -54.31 -8.15
CA VAL A 151 -1.50 -53.69 -8.10
C VAL A 151 -0.47 -54.72 -8.54
N LYS A 152 0.08 -54.56 -9.75
CA LYS A 152 1.22 -55.37 -10.20
C LYS A 152 2.42 -55.09 -9.31
N THR A 153 2.75 -56.01 -8.42
CA THR A 153 3.98 -55.95 -7.63
C THR A 153 5.18 -55.98 -8.56
N PRO A 154 6.14 -55.07 -8.49
CA PRO A 154 7.31 -55.09 -9.36
C PRO A 154 8.18 -56.31 -9.05
N ASN A 155 8.57 -57.03 -10.10
CA ASN A 155 9.45 -58.18 -10.01
C ASN A 155 10.76 -57.83 -9.29
N PHE A 156 11.33 -58.81 -8.57
CA PHE A 156 12.54 -58.69 -7.76
C PHE A 156 13.68 -57.97 -8.50
N PHE A 157 13.89 -58.22 -9.80
CA PHE A 157 14.91 -57.59 -10.63
C PHE A 157 14.69 -56.07 -10.84
N GLN A 158 13.47 -55.56 -10.82
CA GLN A 158 13.20 -54.13 -10.95
C GLN A 158 13.50 -53.33 -9.67
N LYS A 159 13.58 -54.00 -8.53
CA LYS A 159 13.94 -53.35 -7.25
C LYS A 159 15.45 -53.15 -7.10
N VAL A 160 16.29 -53.96 -7.75
CA VAL A 160 17.74 -53.92 -7.57
C VAL A 160 18.41 -52.80 -8.37
N PHE A 161 17.79 -52.32 -9.48
CA PHE A 161 18.38 -51.34 -10.39
C PHE A 161 17.80 -49.93 -10.29
N ARG A 162 16.98 -49.60 -9.28
CA ARG A 162 16.57 -48.22 -9.05
C ARG A 162 17.69 -47.43 -8.40
N ARG A 163 18.43 -46.65 -9.21
CA ARG A 163 19.33 -45.60 -8.69
C ARG A 163 18.49 -44.58 -7.93
N LYS A 164 18.81 -44.34 -6.65
CA LYS A 164 18.31 -43.19 -5.92
C LYS A 164 18.95 -41.96 -6.55
N SER A 165 18.20 -41.12 -7.26
CA SER A 165 18.60 -39.74 -7.54
C SER A 165 18.56 -38.97 -6.22
N ILE A 166 19.71 -38.43 -5.85
CA ILE A 166 19.90 -37.51 -4.72
C ILE A 166 19.34 -36.12 -5.13
#